data_e32e27c219e443d0ea0610c233a1d516
#
_entry.id   e32e27c219e443d0ea0610c233a1d516
#
_cell.length_a   1.000
_cell.length_b   1.000
_cell.length_c   1.000
_cell.angle_alpha   90.00
_cell.angle_beta   90.00
_cell.angle_gamma   90.00
#
_symmetry.space_group_name_H-M   'P 1'
#
loop_
_entity.id
_entity.type
_entity.pdbx_description
1 polymer ?
#
loop_
_entity_poly.entity_id
_entity_poly.type
_entity_poly.pdbx_seq_one_letter_code
_entity_poly.pdbx_strand_id
1 'polypeptide(L)'
;YGDYETPEQGIPLYGPKGEWEFCTTINDSWGYRPSDNDYKSSGQIVRMFCDCITLGGRMLLDIGPKEDGTLDERQEKVLLDLGGWIHDHEEAVFGTEKGLDYNHFLGGSTISADKKTMYLFVYDKPQETLCVKGIKTPVKRVTVLHTGEELRFSYTGSLPWSGIPGTLWIWAGEMS
;
A
#
# COMPACT_ATOMS: atom_id res chain seq x y z
N TYR A 1 -4.26 13.05 -26.56
CA TYR A 1 -4.27 13.62 -25.22
C TYR A 1 -5.33 12.86 -24.43
N GLY A 2 -4.93 12.19 -23.34
CA GLY A 2 -5.82 11.45 -22.47
C GLY A 2 -6.22 12.26 -21.25
N ASP A 3 -7.28 11.81 -20.57
CA ASP A 3 -7.78 12.45 -19.35
C ASP A 3 -7.05 11.95 -18.10
N TYR A 4 -6.30 10.83 -18.21
CA TYR A 4 -5.49 10.25 -17.14
C TYR A 4 -4.30 9.46 -17.70
N GLU A 5 -3.32 9.15 -16.84
CA GLU A 5 -2.13 8.39 -17.20
C GLU A 5 -2.28 6.90 -16.84
N THR A 6 -1.69 6.02 -17.67
CA THR A 6 -1.78 4.56 -17.51
C THR A 6 -0.41 3.90 -17.57
N PRO A 7 0.44 4.03 -16.54
CA PRO A 7 1.68 3.28 -16.49
C PRO A 7 1.42 1.77 -16.46
N GLU A 8 2.25 1.02 -17.21
CA GLU A 8 2.12 -0.43 -17.35
C GLU A 8 3.31 -1.15 -16.73
N GLN A 9 3.04 -2.29 -16.05
CA GLN A 9 4.01 -3.25 -15.46
C GLN A 9 4.97 -2.66 -14.42
N GLY A 10 5.14 -1.36 -14.33
CA GLY A 10 5.99 -0.68 -13.36
C GLY A 10 5.30 0.51 -12.72
N ILE A 11 5.38 0.60 -11.38
CA ILE A 11 4.85 1.75 -10.65
C ILE A 11 5.91 2.87 -10.67
N PRO A 12 5.55 4.10 -11.09
CA PRO A 12 6.46 5.24 -11.02
C PRO A 12 6.91 5.52 -9.59
N LEU A 13 8.15 5.94 -9.40
CA LEU A 13 8.65 6.31 -8.06
C LEU A 13 7.83 7.44 -7.43
N TYR A 14 7.37 8.36 -8.24
CA TYR A 14 6.41 9.41 -7.86
C TYR A 14 5.17 9.21 -8.72
N GLY A 15 4.01 9.17 -8.09
CA GLY A 15 2.74 9.05 -8.83
C GLY A 15 2.58 10.18 -9.86
N PRO A 16 1.98 9.90 -11.01
CA PRO A 16 1.62 10.91 -11.99
C PRO A 16 0.81 12.05 -11.38
N LYS A 17 0.79 13.21 -12.05
CA LYS A 17 -0.06 14.32 -11.65
C LYS A 17 -1.48 14.08 -12.16
N GLY A 18 -2.45 14.12 -11.25
CA GLY A 18 -3.86 13.93 -11.59
C GLY A 18 -4.30 12.48 -11.42
N GLU A 19 -5.35 12.10 -12.14
CA GLU A 19 -5.88 10.74 -12.13
C GLU A 19 -4.98 9.80 -12.92
N TRP A 20 -4.75 8.60 -12.39
CA TRP A 20 -3.96 7.58 -13.06
C TRP A 20 -4.36 6.17 -12.63
N GLU A 21 -4.09 5.22 -13.49
CA GLU A 21 -4.37 3.82 -13.29
C GLU A 21 -3.15 2.98 -13.65
N PHE A 22 -2.67 2.19 -12.71
CA PHE A 22 -1.58 1.25 -12.91
C PHE A 22 -2.11 -0.05 -13.48
N CYS A 23 -1.70 -0.39 -14.69
CA CYS A 23 -2.06 -1.66 -15.34
C CYS A 23 -0.93 -2.67 -15.20
N THR A 24 -1.23 -3.87 -14.68
CA THR A 24 -0.27 -4.96 -14.54
C THR A 24 -0.93 -6.32 -14.65
N THR A 25 -0.13 -7.33 -14.96
CA THR A 25 -0.55 -8.74 -15.06
C THR A 25 -0.15 -9.53 -13.83
N ILE A 26 -0.82 -10.66 -13.57
CA ILE A 26 -0.38 -11.62 -12.54
C ILE A 26 0.82 -12.43 -13.03
N ASN A 27 0.83 -12.79 -14.30
CA ASN A 27 1.92 -13.52 -14.96
C ASN A 27 2.74 -12.58 -15.88
N ASP A 28 3.69 -13.13 -16.62
CA ASP A 28 4.56 -12.35 -17.54
C ASP A 28 3.88 -12.01 -18.87
N SER A 29 2.70 -12.57 -19.14
CA SER A 29 1.94 -12.37 -20.38
C SER A 29 0.62 -11.64 -20.14
N TRP A 30 0.17 -10.82 -21.11
CA TRP A 30 -1.13 -10.12 -21.06
C TRP A 30 -2.35 -11.04 -21.18
N GLY A 31 -2.16 -12.28 -21.55
CA GLY A 31 -3.22 -13.28 -21.64
C GLY A 31 -2.75 -14.61 -21.11
N TYR A 32 -3.64 -15.62 -21.16
CA TYR A 32 -3.25 -16.98 -20.81
C TYR A 32 -2.25 -17.53 -21.82
N ARG A 33 -1.14 -18.04 -21.31
CA ARG A 33 -0.10 -18.72 -22.09
C ARG A 33 0.34 -19.97 -21.33
N PRO A 34 0.10 -21.18 -21.89
CA PRO A 34 0.41 -22.44 -21.20
C PRO A 34 1.88 -22.61 -20.80
N SER A 35 2.80 -22.00 -21.55
CA SER A 35 4.24 -22.03 -21.28
C SER A 35 4.73 -20.97 -20.30
N ASP A 36 3.87 -20.04 -19.88
CA ASP A 36 4.21 -19.02 -18.90
C ASP A 36 4.13 -19.60 -17.49
N ASN A 37 5.26 -19.60 -16.80
CA ASN A 37 5.38 -20.08 -15.44
C ASN A 37 5.88 -19.00 -14.47
N ASP A 38 6.03 -17.78 -14.94
CA ASP A 38 6.45 -16.64 -14.13
C ASP A 38 5.22 -15.87 -13.61
N TYR A 39 4.81 -16.22 -12.40
CA TYR A 39 3.64 -15.67 -11.72
C TYR A 39 4.07 -14.86 -10.50
N LYS A 40 3.59 -13.64 -10.41
CA LYS A 40 3.73 -12.81 -9.21
C LYS A 40 3.01 -13.48 -8.04
N SER A 41 3.66 -13.53 -6.90
CA SER A 41 3.03 -14.03 -5.67
C SER A 41 1.94 -13.08 -5.18
N SER A 42 1.01 -13.60 -4.37
CA SER A 42 -0.03 -12.78 -3.72
C SER A 42 0.59 -11.62 -2.95
N GLY A 43 1.69 -11.84 -2.23
CA GLY A 43 2.40 -10.79 -1.49
C GLY A 43 2.99 -9.70 -2.40
N GLN A 44 3.50 -10.06 -3.59
CA GLN A 44 3.96 -9.07 -4.57
C GLN A 44 2.79 -8.23 -5.09
N ILE A 45 1.65 -8.84 -5.41
CA ILE A 45 0.47 -8.11 -5.89
C ILE A 45 -0.11 -7.19 -4.81
N VAL A 46 -0.17 -7.64 -3.55
CA VAL A 46 -0.59 -6.80 -2.43
C VAL A 46 0.34 -5.60 -2.25
N ARG A 47 1.67 -5.79 -2.32
CA ARG A 47 2.63 -4.67 -2.27
C ARG A 47 2.42 -3.68 -3.41
N MET A 48 2.30 -4.16 -4.65
CA MET A 48 2.04 -3.31 -5.82
C MET A 48 0.73 -2.55 -5.67
N PHE A 49 -0.31 -3.18 -5.15
CA PHE A 49 -1.57 -2.53 -4.83
C PHE A 49 -1.40 -1.41 -3.78
N CYS A 50 -0.72 -1.70 -2.66
CA CYS A 50 -0.44 -0.71 -1.64
C CYS A 50 0.40 0.46 -2.16
N ASP A 51 1.43 0.20 -2.96
CA ASP A 51 2.25 1.24 -3.58
C ASP A 51 1.43 2.12 -4.52
N CYS A 52 0.54 1.50 -5.31
CA CYS A 52 -0.35 2.20 -6.22
C CYS A 52 -1.28 3.18 -5.47
N ILE A 53 -2.01 2.71 -4.45
CA ILE A 53 -2.95 3.55 -3.70
C ILE A 53 -2.24 4.60 -2.84
N THR A 54 -1.05 4.30 -2.32
CA THR A 54 -0.20 5.26 -1.61
C THR A 54 0.17 6.45 -2.48
N LEU A 55 0.40 6.23 -3.75
CA LEU A 55 0.68 7.28 -4.73
C LEU A 55 -0.57 7.94 -5.31
N GLY A 56 -1.75 7.53 -4.87
CA GLY A 56 -3.04 8.07 -5.30
C GLY A 56 -3.56 7.48 -6.61
N GLY A 57 -3.04 6.33 -7.03
CA GLY A 57 -3.47 5.61 -8.23
C GLY A 57 -4.58 4.59 -8.00
N ARG A 58 -5.07 4.06 -9.10
CA ARG A 58 -5.95 2.89 -9.14
C ARG A 58 -5.24 1.74 -9.81
N MET A 59 -5.51 0.51 -9.39
CA MET A 59 -4.89 -0.67 -9.98
C MET A 59 -5.88 -1.40 -10.89
N LEU A 60 -5.47 -1.62 -12.13
CA LEU A 60 -6.07 -2.56 -13.07
C LEU A 60 -5.21 -3.82 -13.11
N LEU A 61 -5.69 -4.89 -12.49
CA LEU A 61 -5.01 -6.18 -12.49
C LEU A 61 -5.57 -7.05 -13.61
N ASP A 62 -4.77 -7.26 -14.64
CA ASP A 62 -5.13 -8.09 -15.78
C ASP A 62 -5.00 -9.58 -15.47
N ILE A 63 -5.96 -10.35 -15.95
CA ILE A 63 -6.02 -11.81 -15.85
C ILE A 63 -6.19 -12.43 -17.23
N GLY A 64 -5.60 -13.62 -17.44
CA GLY A 64 -5.71 -14.37 -18.70
C GLY A 64 -6.57 -15.62 -18.56
N PRO A 65 -7.86 -15.59 -18.94
CA PRO A 65 -8.68 -16.80 -18.99
C PRO A 65 -8.16 -17.82 -20.01
N LYS A 66 -8.32 -19.10 -19.68
CA LYS A 66 -8.08 -20.21 -20.62
C LYS A 66 -9.15 -20.23 -21.74
N GLU A 67 -8.95 -21.08 -22.75
CA GLU A 67 -9.87 -21.22 -23.90
C GLU A 67 -11.30 -21.61 -23.48
N ASP A 68 -11.45 -22.33 -22.39
CA ASP A 68 -12.75 -22.74 -21.83
C ASP A 68 -13.38 -21.68 -20.90
N GLY A 69 -12.74 -20.52 -20.73
CA GLY A 69 -13.19 -19.44 -19.85
C GLY A 69 -12.82 -19.60 -18.38
N THR A 70 -12.14 -20.68 -18.00
CA THR A 70 -11.65 -20.86 -16.63
C THR A 70 -10.34 -20.08 -16.40
N LEU A 71 -9.99 -19.82 -15.16
CA LEU A 71 -8.71 -19.26 -14.79
C LEU A 71 -7.69 -20.37 -14.49
N ASP A 72 -6.41 -20.01 -14.57
CA ASP A 72 -5.35 -20.81 -13.99
C ASP A 72 -5.45 -20.73 -12.46
N GLU A 73 -5.28 -21.85 -11.77
CA GLU A 73 -5.39 -21.94 -10.30
C GLU A 73 -4.46 -20.95 -9.57
N ARG A 74 -3.30 -20.63 -10.17
CA ARG A 74 -2.35 -19.65 -9.63
C ARG A 74 -2.91 -18.22 -9.69
N GLN A 75 -3.60 -17.86 -10.78
CA GLN A 75 -4.27 -16.55 -10.91
C GLN A 75 -5.45 -16.46 -9.96
N GLU A 76 -6.28 -17.50 -9.89
CA GLU A 76 -7.42 -17.56 -8.97
C GLU A 76 -6.97 -17.39 -7.52
N LYS A 77 -5.91 -18.10 -7.12
CA LYS A 77 -5.35 -17.98 -5.78
C LYS A 77 -4.91 -16.54 -5.46
N VAL A 78 -4.20 -15.90 -6.37
CA VAL A 78 -3.73 -14.51 -6.17
C VAL A 78 -4.90 -13.55 -6.02
N LEU A 79 -5.96 -13.71 -6.82
CA LEU A 79 -7.17 -12.88 -6.73
C LEU A 79 -7.90 -13.08 -5.40
N LEU A 80 -8.04 -14.33 -4.94
CA LEU A 80 -8.67 -14.64 -3.66
C LEU A 80 -7.86 -14.10 -2.48
N ASP A 81 -6.54 -14.25 -2.51
CA ASP A 81 -5.65 -13.73 -1.47
C ASP A 81 -5.68 -12.19 -1.43
N LEU A 82 -5.66 -11.52 -2.58
CA LEU A 82 -5.79 -10.05 -2.65
C LEU A 82 -7.16 -9.59 -2.13
N GLY A 83 -8.24 -10.27 -2.55
CA GLY A 83 -9.59 -9.97 -2.08
C GLY A 83 -9.75 -10.13 -0.58
N GLY A 84 -9.20 -11.21 0.00
CA GLY A 84 -9.16 -11.43 1.44
C GLY A 84 -8.39 -10.32 2.17
N TRP A 85 -7.20 -9.97 1.67
CA TRP A 85 -6.39 -8.90 2.24
C TRP A 85 -7.12 -7.54 2.21
N ILE A 86 -7.77 -7.20 1.08
CA ILE A 86 -8.54 -5.95 0.96
C ILE A 86 -9.71 -5.96 1.96
N HIS A 87 -10.42 -7.09 2.08
CA HIS A 87 -11.52 -7.21 3.03
C HIS A 87 -11.08 -6.97 4.47
N ASP A 88 -9.95 -7.54 4.88
CA ASP A 88 -9.41 -7.36 6.24
C ASP A 88 -8.88 -5.95 6.51
N HIS A 89 -8.65 -5.14 5.45
CA HIS A 89 -8.04 -3.80 5.53
C HIS A 89 -8.89 -2.72 4.85
N GLU A 90 -10.20 -2.94 4.71
CA GLU A 90 -11.11 -2.05 3.95
C GLU A 90 -10.98 -0.58 4.33
N GLU A 91 -10.88 -0.26 5.61
CA GLU A 91 -10.80 1.13 6.07
C GLU A 91 -9.48 1.83 5.71
N ALA A 92 -8.40 1.09 5.43
CA ALA A 92 -7.14 1.62 4.95
C ALA A 92 -7.11 1.80 3.43
N VAL A 93 -8.04 1.18 2.73
CA VAL A 93 -8.12 1.14 1.26
C VAL A 93 -9.21 2.08 0.74
N PHE A 94 -10.45 1.90 1.20
CA PHE A 94 -11.60 2.64 0.67
C PHE A 94 -11.85 3.95 1.40
N GLY A 95 -12.24 4.99 0.66
CA GLY A 95 -12.51 6.31 1.24
C GLY A 95 -11.27 7.02 1.78
N THR A 96 -10.10 6.59 1.34
CA THR A 96 -8.81 7.19 1.70
C THR A 96 -8.21 7.96 0.52
N GLU A 97 -7.22 8.78 0.83
CA GLU A 97 -6.42 9.52 -0.13
C GLU A 97 -4.94 9.17 0.04
N LYS A 98 -4.11 9.59 -0.90
CA LYS A 98 -2.65 9.55 -0.79
C LYS A 98 -2.18 10.04 0.58
N GLY A 99 -1.34 9.25 1.25
CA GLY A 99 -0.77 9.58 2.55
C GLY A 99 0.55 10.35 2.46
N LEU A 100 1.58 9.87 3.15
CA LEU A 100 2.92 10.45 3.18
C LEU A 100 3.73 10.05 1.94
N ASP A 101 4.63 10.89 1.51
CA ASP A 101 5.65 10.51 0.52
C ASP A 101 6.68 9.56 1.14
N TYR A 102 7.35 8.74 0.32
CA TYR A 102 8.30 7.70 0.77
C TYR A 102 9.49 8.21 1.59
N ASN A 103 9.84 9.49 1.48
CA ASN A 103 10.90 10.10 2.30
C ASN A 103 10.48 10.35 3.75
N HIS A 104 9.19 10.27 4.06
CA HIS A 104 8.65 10.40 5.41
C HIS A 104 8.56 9.08 6.15
N PHE A 105 8.26 8.00 5.42
CA PHE A 105 8.10 6.65 5.95
C PHE A 105 8.56 5.62 4.93
N LEU A 106 9.30 4.61 5.39
CA LEU A 106 9.71 3.48 4.55
C LEU A 106 8.57 2.46 4.48
N GLY A 107 7.70 2.65 3.52
CA GLY A 107 6.47 1.88 3.31
C GLY A 107 5.39 2.75 2.68
N GLY A 108 4.25 2.15 2.39
CA GLY A 108 3.11 2.88 1.86
C GLY A 108 2.28 3.54 2.96
N SER A 109 1.51 4.54 2.60
CA SER A 109 0.52 5.11 3.53
C SER A 109 -0.67 5.71 2.80
N THR A 110 -1.83 5.64 3.46
CA THR A 110 -3.04 6.36 3.06
C THR A 110 -3.56 7.20 4.24
N ILE A 111 -4.41 8.15 3.95
CA ILE A 111 -5.05 8.98 4.98
C ILE A 111 -6.56 9.02 4.75
N SER A 112 -7.34 8.91 5.82
CA SER A 112 -8.80 9.04 5.75
C SER A 112 -9.23 10.39 5.16
N ALA A 113 -10.40 10.44 4.53
CA ALA A 113 -10.92 11.66 3.91
C ALA A 113 -11.04 12.85 4.88
N ASP A 114 -11.33 12.57 6.16
CA ASP A 114 -11.40 13.59 7.22
C ASP A 114 -10.02 14.00 7.77
N LYS A 115 -8.93 13.42 7.27
CA LYS A 115 -7.52 13.65 7.64
C LYS A 115 -7.18 13.36 9.11
N LYS A 116 -7.97 12.53 9.79
CA LYS A 116 -7.75 12.22 11.21
C LYS A 116 -7.07 10.88 11.45
N THR A 117 -7.12 9.96 10.50
CA THR A 117 -6.50 8.64 10.59
C THR A 117 -5.54 8.44 9.44
N MET A 118 -4.31 8.05 9.76
CA MET A 118 -3.30 7.66 8.79
C MET A 118 -3.04 6.17 8.93
N TYR A 119 -3.05 5.47 7.81
CA TYR A 119 -2.73 4.05 7.73
C TYR A 119 -1.34 3.88 7.15
N LEU A 120 -0.50 3.10 7.82
CA LEU A 120 0.87 2.80 7.41
C LEU A 120 0.95 1.35 6.94
N PHE A 121 1.32 1.11 5.69
CA PHE A 121 1.53 -0.23 5.15
C PHE A 121 2.97 -0.65 5.43
N VAL A 122 3.13 -1.62 6.31
CA VAL A 122 4.42 -2.15 6.74
C VAL A 122 4.68 -3.45 6.01
N TYR A 123 5.62 -3.44 5.05
CA TYR A 123 5.85 -4.58 4.15
C TYR A 123 6.67 -5.71 4.75
N ASP A 124 7.49 -5.41 5.75
CA ASP A 124 8.32 -6.40 6.42
C ASP A 124 8.13 -6.29 7.94
N LYS A 125 8.23 -7.41 8.64
CA LYS A 125 8.10 -7.40 10.11
C LYS A 125 9.17 -6.51 10.74
N PRO A 126 8.79 -5.43 11.44
CA PRO A 126 9.76 -4.57 12.10
C PRO A 126 10.50 -5.33 13.19
N GLN A 127 11.82 -5.13 13.30
CA GLN A 127 12.59 -5.75 14.36
C GLN A 127 12.47 -4.99 15.69
N GLU A 128 12.37 -3.67 15.63
CA GLU A 128 12.25 -2.81 16.80
C GLU A 128 11.20 -1.72 16.60
N THR A 129 11.56 -0.67 15.87
CA THR A 129 10.73 0.53 15.70
C THR A 129 10.51 0.88 14.25
N LEU A 130 9.36 1.50 13.99
CA LEU A 130 9.08 2.22 12.75
C LEU A 130 9.39 3.71 12.95
N CYS A 131 9.96 4.34 11.93
CA CYS A 131 10.32 5.75 11.92
C CYS A 131 9.41 6.50 10.94
N VAL A 132 8.65 7.48 11.45
CA VAL A 132 7.79 8.35 10.62
C VAL A 132 8.21 9.80 10.82
N LYS A 133 8.60 10.48 9.74
CA LYS A 133 9.11 11.85 9.77
C LYS A 133 8.02 12.85 9.31
N GLY A 134 8.12 14.07 9.81
CA GLY A 134 7.37 15.20 9.27
C GLY A 134 5.91 15.31 9.71
N ILE A 135 5.46 14.49 10.66
CA ILE A 135 4.12 14.63 11.24
C ILE A 135 4.11 15.84 12.17
N LYS A 136 3.29 16.83 11.84
CA LYS A 136 3.15 18.08 12.60
C LYS A 136 1.99 18.04 13.58
N THR A 137 0.97 17.24 13.29
CA THR A 137 -0.21 17.08 14.15
C THR A 137 0.09 16.09 15.27
N PRO A 138 -0.30 16.37 16.52
CA PRO A 138 -0.13 15.42 17.61
C PRO A 138 -0.83 14.08 17.33
N VAL A 139 -0.09 12.99 17.43
CA VAL A 139 -0.64 11.64 17.38
C VAL A 139 -1.23 11.30 18.74
N LYS A 140 -2.46 10.82 18.76
CA LYS A 140 -3.16 10.43 19.99
C LYS A 140 -3.01 8.96 20.32
N ARG A 141 -2.98 8.12 19.30
CA ARG A 141 -2.96 6.65 19.41
C ARG A 141 -2.36 6.05 18.16
N VAL A 142 -1.69 4.93 18.32
CA VAL A 142 -1.22 4.05 17.26
C VAL A 142 -1.72 2.65 17.55
N THR A 143 -2.35 2.01 16.58
CA THR A 143 -2.90 0.65 16.71
C THR A 143 -2.54 -0.21 15.51
N VAL A 144 -2.43 -1.50 15.71
CA VAL A 144 -2.41 -2.49 14.64
C VAL A 144 -3.84 -2.65 14.12
N LEU A 145 -4.06 -2.42 12.83
CA LEU A 145 -5.40 -2.37 12.25
C LEU A 145 -6.18 -3.68 12.46
N HIS A 146 -5.55 -4.80 12.12
CA HIS A 146 -6.22 -6.11 12.16
C HIS A 146 -6.55 -6.58 13.58
N THR A 147 -5.68 -6.33 14.58
CA THR A 147 -5.85 -6.84 15.96
C THR A 147 -6.44 -5.81 16.92
N GLY A 148 -6.37 -4.52 16.59
CA GLY A 148 -6.71 -3.43 17.51
C GLY A 148 -5.66 -3.20 18.60
N GLU A 149 -4.55 -3.93 18.59
CA GLU A 149 -3.47 -3.79 19.57
C GLU A 149 -2.91 -2.36 19.57
N GLU A 150 -2.81 -1.74 20.75
CA GLU A 150 -2.26 -0.40 20.90
C GLU A 150 -0.74 -0.47 21.02
N LEU A 151 -0.05 0.28 20.16
CA LEU A 151 1.41 0.32 20.12
C LEU A 151 1.94 1.56 20.85
N ARG A 152 3.03 1.36 21.60
CA ARG A 152 3.79 2.45 22.21
C ARG A 152 4.45 3.30 21.12
N PHE A 153 4.43 4.62 21.31
CA PHE A 153 5.11 5.57 20.43
C PHE A 153 5.69 6.75 21.19
N SER A 154 6.64 7.45 20.60
CA SER A 154 7.19 8.72 21.13
C SER A 154 7.64 9.64 20.01
N TYR A 155 7.78 10.91 20.34
CA TYR A 155 8.40 11.92 19.48
C TYR A 155 9.78 12.31 19.97
N THR A 156 10.71 12.52 19.02
CA THR A 156 12.04 13.07 19.30
C THR A 156 12.37 14.18 18.32
N GLY A 157 13.12 15.18 18.76
CA GLY A 157 13.66 16.24 17.92
C GLY A 157 12.66 17.30 17.44
N SER A 158 11.45 17.33 18.00
CA SER A 158 10.51 18.42 17.74
C SER A 158 10.99 19.70 18.39
N LEU A 159 11.03 20.79 17.62
CA LEU A 159 11.43 22.12 18.08
C LEU A 159 10.28 23.10 17.84
N PRO A 160 9.42 23.35 18.84
CA PRO A 160 8.20 24.14 18.67
C PRO A 160 8.45 25.56 18.12
N TRP A 161 9.55 26.20 18.55
CA TRP A 161 9.93 27.52 18.11
C TRP A 161 10.46 27.62 16.68
N SER A 162 10.97 26.50 16.12
CA SER A 162 11.50 26.46 14.73
C SER A 162 10.48 25.95 13.72
N GLY A 163 9.35 25.39 14.19
CA GLY A 163 8.40 24.70 13.34
C GLY A 163 8.94 23.39 12.70
N ILE A 164 10.09 22.92 13.17
CA ILE A 164 10.65 21.63 12.73
C ILE A 164 9.84 20.51 13.38
N PRO A 165 9.18 19.65 12.58
CA PRO A 165 8.47 18.50 13.11
C PRO A 165 9.48 17.47 13.63
N GLY A 166 9.12 16.81 14.72
CA GLY A 166 9.91 15.69 15.23
C GLY A 166 9.78 14.43 14.38
N THR A 167 10.49 13.41 14.80
CA THR A 167 10.35 12.04 14.30
C THR A 167 9.46 11.26 15.25
N LEU A 168 8.42 10.65 14.72
CA LEU A 168 7.58 9.71 15.43
C LEU A 168 8.23 8.33 15.36
N TRP A 169 8.48 7.73 16.52
CA TRP A 169 8.96 6.37 16.68
C TRP A 169 7.84 5.50 17.22
N ILE A 170 7.57 4.38 16.56
CA ILE A 170 6.52 3.42 16.93
C ILE A 170 7.20 2.08 17.24
N TRP A 171 7.00 1.54 18.43
CA TRP A 171 7.53 0.23 18.84
C TRP A 171 6.66 -0.87 18.26
N ALA A 172 7.06 -1.41 17.13
CA ALA A 172 6.31 -2.40 16.38
C ALA A 172 6.95 -3.80 16.38
N GLY A 173 8.13 -3.97 17.00
CA GLY A 173 8.81 -5.27 17.08
C GLY A 173 8.08 -6.31 17.92
N GLU A 174 7.17 -5.86 18.79
CA GLU A 174 6.38 -6.70 19.70
C GLU A 174 5.02 -7.14 19.10
N MET A 175 4.69 -6.69 17.87
CA MET A 175 3.45 -7.08 17.19
C MET A 175 3.36 -8.59 17.03
N SER A 176 2.27 -9.18 17.51
CA SER A 176 1.96 -10.61 17.42
C SER A 176 1.54 -11.06 16.02
#